data_c40eab79669a7bd8c9ac5f2910ebeb67
#
_entry.id   c40eab79669a7bd8c9ac5f2910ebeb67
#
_cell.length_a   1.000
_cell.length_b   1.000
_cell.length_c   1.000
_cell.angle_alpha   90.00
_cell.angle_beta   90.00
_cell.angle_gamma   90.00
#
_symmetry.space_group_name_H-M   'P 1'
#
loop_
_entity.id
_entity.type
_entity.pdbx_description
1 polymer ?
#
loop_
_entity_poly.entity_id
_entity_poly.type
_entity_poly.pdbx_seq_one_letter_code
_entity_poly.pdbx_strand_id
1 'polypeptide(L)'
;HTAYRRQRQMCIRDRYWDGRSTHNPRILKYNHKYYLIYMGSTHPFVDPTYDQLTLNSPWCTVARSNKRIGLAVADSPYGPWKRLDEPILKTKPNTFFSYLTSNPSPVVQEDGSVMMIFKGRRHLEDGKYSNMALGIAYASTIEGPYRVLNNEQPIFQVDGQGEAEDPFLWKDDKGYHAIFKDHVAKFTGEKGGGVMAHSKDGINWTVDKDPKAYSKTVEWENGTIAKQGQLERPFILFEDGKPTFIFFATMDGPGEFENGTHSWNMVIPLK
;
A
#
# COMPACT_ATOMS: atom_id res chain seq x y z
N HIS A 1 23.46 25.31 -13.83
CA HIS A 1 22.97 24.18 -14.66
C HIS A 1 22.07 23.20 -13.89
N THR A 2 22.25 23.00 -12.59
CA THR A 2 21.43 22.06 -11.76
C THR A 2 20.04 22.58 -11.44
N ALA A 3 19.87 23.90 -11.20
CA ALA A 3 18.56 24.51 -10.91
C ALA A 3 17.63 24.46 -12.14
N TYR A 4 18.17 24.67 -13.33
CA TYR A 4 17.41 24.65 -14.59
C TYR A 4 16.93 23.23 -14.95
N ARG A 5 17.74 22.19 -14.65
CA ARG A 5 17.33 20.78 -14.81
C ARG A 5 16.21 20.40 -13.83
N ARG A 6 16.26 20.86 -12.56
CA ARG A 6 15.20 20.63 -11.58
C ARG A 6 13.89 21.30 -11.98
N GLN A 7 13.94 22.53 -12.45
CA GLN A 7 12.76 23.29 -12.89
C GLN A 7 12.12 22.67 -14.13
N ARG A 8 12.92 22.20 -15.10
CA ARG A 8 12.44 21.51 -16.30
C ARG A 8 11.83 20.13 -15.98
N GLN A 9 12.38 19.42 -15.01
CA GLN A 9 11.80 18.15 -14.52
C GLN A 9 10.49 18.39 -13.74
N MET A 10 10.39 19.47 -12.97
CA MET A 10 9.14 19.87 -12.30
C MET A 10 8.03 20.19 -13.32
N CYS A 11 8.27 21.01 -14.34
CA CYS A 11 7.27 21.35 -15.35
C CYS A 11 6.77 20.15 -16.17
N ILE A 12 7.56 19.10 -16.32
CA ILE A 12 7.15 17.86 -16.97
C ILE A 12 6.31 16.99 -16.01
N ARG A 13 6.67 16.94 -14.73
CA ARG A 13 5.97 16.14 -13.71
C ARG A 13 4.58 16.66 -13.39
N ASP A 14 4.36 17.97 -13.41
CA ASP A 14 3.08 18.60 -13.06
C ASP A 14 1.92 18.23 -14.00
N ARG A 15 2.24 17.68 -15.17
CA ARG A 15 1.24 17.26 -16.17
C ARG A 15 0.74 15.84 -15.98
N TYR A 16 1.38 15.05 -15.13
CA TYR A 16 1.05 13.67 -14.91
C TYR A 16 0.20 13.50 -13.66
N TRP A 17 -0.65 12.48 -13.67
CA TRP A 17 -1.49 12.10 -12.53
C TRP A 17 -0.68 11.72 -11.28
N ASP A 18 0.58 11.32 -11.44
CA ASP A 18 1.53 10.92 -10.40
C ASP A 18 2.68 11.94 -10.21
N GLY A 19 2.54 13.13 -10.76
CA GLY A 19 3.63 14.09 -10.90
C GLY A 19 4.15 14.71 -9.61
N ARG A 20 3.36 14.69 -8.55
CA ARG A 20 3.74 15.30 -7.25
C ARG A 20 4.27 14.30 -6.24
N SER A 21 3.77 13.07 -6.26
CA SER A 21 4.14 12.07 -5.25
C SER A 21 4.04 10.67 -5.83
N THR A 22 5.09 9.87 -5.61
CA THR A 22 5.12 8.44 -5.91
C THR A 22 5.65 7.69 -4.71
N HIS A 23 4.92 6.68 -4.22
CA HIS A 23 5.31 5.88 -3.06
C HIS A 23 4.62 4.51 -3.01
N ASN A 24 4.89 3.74 -1.95
CA ASN A 24 4.40 2.38 -1.74
C ASN A 24 4.68 1.44 -2.93
N PRO A 25 5.94 1.34 -3.41
CA PRO A 25 6.29 0.50 -4.53
C PRO A 25 6.20 -0.98 -4.18
N ARG A 26 5.79 -1.77 -5.16
CA ARG A 26 5.92 -3.24 -5.17
C ARG A 26 6.61 -3.64 -6.46
N ILE A 27 7.77 -4.28 -6.33
CA ILE A 27 8.53 -4.77 -7.47
C ILE A 27 8.22 -6.24 -7.70
N LEU A 28 7.99 -6.59 -8.96
CA LEU A 28 7.74 -7.95 -9.43
C LEU A 28 8.72 -8.29 -10.54
N LYS A 29 9.10 -9.55 -10.64
CA LYS A 29 9.84 -10.08 -11.78
C LYS A 29 8.98 -11.13 -12.48
N TYR A 30 8.72 -10.94 -13.77
CA TYR A 30 7.97 -11.89 -14.59
C TYR A 30 8.45 -11.83 -16.04
N ASN A 31 8.62 -12.97 -16.70
CA ASN A 31 9.08 -13.10 -18.08
C ASN A 31 10.27 -12.19 -18.42
N HIS A 32 11.33 -12.29 -17.61
CA HIS A 32 12.59 -11.52 -17.77
C HIS A 32 12.43 -10.00 -17.67
N LYS A 33 11.27 -9.47 -17.28
CA LYS A 33 11.02 -8.05 -17.04
C LYS A 33 10.78 -7.78 -15.58
N TYR A 34 10.97 -6.52 -15.20
CA TYR A 34 10.66 -5.99 -13.89
C TYR A 34 9.48 -5.03 -14.00
N TYR A 35 8.54 -5.18 -13.09
CA TYR A 35 7.32 -4.39 -13.00
C TYR A 35 7.28 -3.71 -11.65
N LEU A 36 7.13 -2.40 -11.65
CA LEU A 36 7.01 -1.59 -10.46
C LEU A 36 5.57 -1.08 -10.37
N ILE A 37 4.78 -1.68 -9.48
CA ILE A 37 3.43 -1.21 -9.17
C ILE A 37 3.54 -0.28 -7.99
N TYR A 38 3.02 0.94 -8.13
CA TYR A 38 3.20 2.01 -7.16
C TYR A 38 1.94 2.85 -6.99
N MET A 39 1.91 3.66 -5.95
CA MET A 39 0.90 4.67 -5.76
C MET A 39 1.45 6.03 -6.18
N GLY A 40 0.68 6.77 -6.97
CA GLY A 40 0.99 8.13 -7.37
C GLY A 40 -0.12 9.10 -7.02
N SER A 41 0.21 10.38 -6.93
CA SER A 41 -0.79 11.45 -6.81
C SER A 41 -0.29 12.79 -7.33
N THR A 42 -1.23 13.70 -7.53
CA THR A 42 -0.98 15.08 -7.93
C THR A 42 -1.99 16.02 -7.29
N HIS A 43 -1.71 17.32 -7.34
CA HIS A 43 -2.66 18.38 -7.00
C HIS A 43 -2.38 19.60 -7.87
N PRO A 44 -3.39 20.46 -8.14
CA PRO A 44 -3.25 21.59 -9.03
C PRO A 44 -2.65 22.85 -8.36
N PHE A 45 -2.40 22.79 -7.06
CA PHE A 45 -1.94 23.94 -6.29
C PHE A 45 -0.44 24.14 -6.39
N VAL A 46 0.01 25.38 -6.14
CA VAL A 46 1.40 25.67 -5.83
C VAL A 46 1.81 24.88 -4.59
N ASP A 47 3.05 24.40 -4.55
CA ASP A 47 3.52 23.62 -3.41
C ASP A 47 3.42 24.42 -2.10
N PRO A 48 2.85 23.84 -1.04
CA PRO A 48 2.73 24.52 0.24
C PRO A 48 4.09 24.67 0.92
N THR A 49 4.20 25.66 1.78
CA THR A 49 5.29 25.74 2.74
C THR A 49 5.15 24.65 3.82
N TYR A 50 6.23 24.33 4.51
CA TYR A 50 6.23 23.23 5.49
C TYR A 50 5.18 23.40 6.59
N ASP A 51 4.99 24.62 7.08
CA ASP A 51 4.00 24.98 8.11
C ASP A 51 2.54 24.84 7.64
N GLN A 52 2.29 24.86 6.32
CA GLN A 52 0.97 24.63 5.73
C GLN A 52 0.64 23.14 5.55
N LEU A 53 1.61 22.25 5.73
CA LEU A 53 1.45 20.79 5.56
C LEU A 53 0.86 20.16 6.81
N THR A 54 -0.46 20.25 6.96
CA THR A 54 -1.20 19.50 7.97
C THR A 54 -2.04 18.40 7.33
N LEU A 55 -2.39 17.37 8.09
CA LEU A 55 -3.21 16.25 7.59
C LEU A 55 -4.56 16.70 7.02
N ASN A 56 -5.09 17.82 7.48
CA ASN A 56 -6.39 18.37 7.07
C ASN A 56 -6.25 19.55 6.11
N SER A 57 -5.04 19.88 5.67
CA SER A 57 -4.84 20.96 4.71
C SER A 57 -5.52 20.65 3.36
N PRO A 58 -5.94 21.67 2.60
CA PRO A 58 -6.50 21.48 1.26
C PRO A 58 -5.57 20.68 0.34
N TRP A 59 -4.27 20.92 0.40
CA TRP A 59 -3.25 20.19 -0.38
C TRP A 59 -3.27 18.69 -0.06
N CYS A 60 -3.23 18.35 1.24
CA CYS A 60 -3.29 16.94 1.67
C CYS A 60 -4.61 16.29 1.28
N THR A 61 -5.73 16.98 1.41
CA THR A 61 -7.06 16.46 1.05
C THR A 61 -7.14 16.17 -0.45
N VAL A 62 -6.77 17.13 -1.30
CA VAL A 62 -6.82 16.95 -2.75
C VAL A 62 -5.77 15.97 -3.25
N ALA A 63 -4.52 16.04 -2.76
CA ALA A 63 -3.50 15.06 -3.11
C ALA A 63 -3.91 13.64 -2.71
N ARG A 64 -4.58 13.47 -1.55
CA ARG A 64 -5.09 12.17 -1.10
C ARG A 64 -6.21 11.67 -2.01
N SER A 65 -7.17 12.52 -2.40
CA SER A 65 -8.26 12.16 -3.31
C SER A 65 -7.77 11.79 -4.72
N ASN A 66 -6.61 12.28 -5.12
CA ASN A 66 -5.98 11.99 -6.41
C ASN A 66 -5.05 10.77 -6.40
N LYS A 67 -4.95 10.04 -5.29
CA LYS A 67 -4.15 8.81 -5.23
C LYS A 67 -4.72 7.75 -6.16
N ARG A 68 -3.85 7.19 -7.01
CA ARG A 68 -4.16 6.09 -7.94
C ARG A 68 -2.99 5.11 -7.96
N ILE A 69 -3.24 3.93 -8.48
CA ILE A 69 -2.23 2.88 -8.65
C ILE A 69 -1.74 2.91 -10.08
N GLY A 70 -0.42 2.97 -10.24
CA GLY A 70 0.28 3.00 -11.53
C GLY A 70 1.24 1.85 -11.71
N LEU A 71 1.81 1.77 -12.89
CA LEU A 71 2.76 0.75 -13.30
C LEU A 71 3.91 1.38 -14.07
N ALA A 72 5.13 0.91 -13.78
CA ALA A 72 6.30 1.11 -14.62
C ALA A 72 6.96 -0.22 -14.94
N VAL A 73 7.57 -0.34 -16.11
CA VAL A 73 8.19 -1.55 -16.62
C VAL A 73 9.66 -1.28 -16.98
N ALA A 74 10.55 -2.23 -16.72
CA ALA A 74 11.96 -2.16 -17.09
C ALA A 74 12.52 -3.55 -17.40
N ASP A 75 13.63 -3.59 -18.14
CA ASP A 75 14.38 -4.82 -18.41
C ASP A 75 15.42 -5.12 -17.29
N SER A 76 15.61 -4.17 -16.37
CA SER A 76 16.53 -4.29 -15.23
C SER A 76 15.88 -3.70 -13.98
N PRO A 77 16.16 -4.21 -12.75
CA PRO A 77 15.65 -3.63 -11.50
C PRO A 77 16.18 -2.20 -11.27
N TYR A 78 17.25 -1.83 -11.95
CA TYR A 78 17.84 -0.48 -11.89
C TYR A 78 17.26 0.47 -12.95
N GLY A 79 16.34 -0.02 -13.80
CA GLY A 79 15.77 0.75 -14.91
C GLY A 79 16.62 0.71 -16.20
N PRO A 80 16.39 1.63 -17.15
CA PRO A 80 15.43 2.74 -17.05
C PRO A 80 13.98 2.26 -17.02
N TRP A 81 13.17 2.85 -16.14
CA TRP A 81 11.76 2.54 -15.98
C TRP A 81 10.89 3.32 -16.97
N LYS A 82 10.03 2.60 -17.68
CA LYS A 82 8.97 3.18 -18.51
C LYS A 82 7.66 3.08 -17.76
N ARG A 83 7.15 4.21 -17.25
CA ARG A 83 5.84 4.25 -16.60
C ARG A 83 4.71 4.31 -17.63
N LEU A 84 3.56 3.79 -17.29
CA LEU A 84 2.33 4.01 -18.06
C LEU A 84 1.82 5.44 -17.81
N ASP A 85 1.24 6.05 -18.84
CA ASP A 85 0.70 7.41 -18.75
C ASP A 85 -0.60 7.47 -17.96
N GLU A 86 -1.32 6.37 -17.86
CA GLU A 86 -2.56 6.24 -17.12
C GLU A 86 -2.42 5.29 -15.92
N PRO A 87 -3.15 5.52 -14.83
CA PRO A 87 -3.19 4.58 -13.72
C PRO A 87 -3.85 3.25 -14.14
N ILE A 88 -3.33 2.13 -13.63
CA ILE A 88 -3.86 0.79 -13.89
C ILE A 88 -5.12 0.48 -13.07
N LEU A 89 -5.34 1.17 -11.96
CA LEU A 89 -6.54 1.09 -11.16
C LEU A 89 -7.03 2.48 -10.79
N LYS A 90 -8.14 2.89 -11.41
CA LYS A 90 -8.81 4.18 -11.18
C LYS A 90 -9.87 4.04 -10.09
N THR A 91 -10.31 5.17 -9.54
CA THR A 91 -11.51 5.23 -8.68
C THR A 91 -12.79 5.01 -9.50
N LYS A 92 -13.85 4.56 -8.83
CA LYS A 92 -15.18 4.39 -9.44
C LYS A 92 -16.25 5.02 -8.54
N PRO A 93 -17.13 5.88 -9.06
CA PRO A 93 -18.23 6.47 -8.31
C PRO A 93 -19.11 5.40 -7.63
N ASN A 94 -19.67 5.74 -6.48
CA ASN A 94 -20.60 4.89 -5.70
C ASN A 94 -20.02 3.55 -5.21
N THR A 95 -18.70 3.44 -5.11
CA THR A 95 -17.99 2.29 -4.55
C THR A 95 -17.21 2.66 -3.31
N PHE A 96 -16.69 1.64 -2.57
CA PHE A 96 -15.82 1.88 -1.40
C PHE A 96 -14.47 2.53 -1.78
N PHE A 97 -14.10 2.55 -3.06
CA PHE A 97 -12.88 3.15 -3.57
C PHE A 97 -13.15 4.37 -4.48
N SER A 98 -14.28 5.07 -4.27
CA SER A 98 -14.62 6.26 -5.07
C SER A 98 -13.72 7.46 -4.80
N TYR A 99 -13.09 7.56 -3.61
CA TYR A 99 -12.22 8.67 -3.23
C TYR A 99 -10.77 8.43 -3.64
N LEU A 100 -10.21 7.25 -3.35
CA LEU A 100 -8.83 6.89 -3.71
C LEU A 100 -8.66 5.39 -3.94
N THR A 101 -7.61 5.04 -4.70
CA THR A 101 -6.99 3.71 -4.75
C THR A 101 -5.51 3.83 -4.40
N SER A 102 -5.00 2.98 -3.52
CA SER A 102 -3.62 3.06 -3.02
C SER A 102 -3.13 1.75 -2.42
N ASN A 103 -1.88 1.73 -1.94
CA ASN A 103 -1.25 0.61 -1.22
C ASN A 103 -1.42 -0.73 -1.97
N PRO A 104 -0.93 -0.83 -3.22
CA PRO A 104 -1.07 -2.06 -4.00
C PRO A 104 -0.23 -3.19 -3.41
N SER A 105 -0.78 -4.38 -3.41
CA SER A 105 -0.06 -5.61 -3.10
C SER A 105 -0.41 -6.70 -4.12
N PRO A 106 0.33 -6.79 -5.22
CA PRO A 106 0.08 -7.74 -6.29
C PRO A 106 0.75 -9.09 -6.07
N VAL A 107 0.13 -10.13 -6.61
CA VAL A 107 0.73 -11.45 -6.88
C VAL A 107 0.51 -11.79 -8.34
N VAL A 108 1.59 -12.11 -9.06
CA VAL A 108 1.53 -12.61 -10.43
C VAL A 108 1.38 -14.13 -10.37
N GLN A 109 0.43 -14.66 -11.13
CA GLN A 109 0.20 -16.08 -11.27
C GLN A 109 1.05 -16.67 -12.41
N GLU A 110 1.13 -18.00 -12.50
CA GLU A 110 1.92 -18.70 -13.52
C GLU A 110 1.48 -18.36 -14.95
N ASP A 111 0.19 -18.12 -15.16
CA ASP A 111 -0.39 -17.72 -16.45
C ASP A 111 -0.20 -16.22 -16.79
N GLY A 112 0.45 -15.46 -15.91
CA GLY A 112 0.69 -14.02 -16.05
C GLY A 112 -0.46 -13.15 -15.59
N SER A 113 -1.56 -13.73 -15.13
CA SER A 113 -2.64 -12.98 -14.49
C SER A 113 -2.21 -12.46 -13.12
N VAL A 114 -2.88 -11.42 -12.64
CA VAL A 114 -2.53 -10.77 -11.38
C VAL A 114 -3.74 -10.67 -10.46
N MET A 115 -3.55 -11.10 -9.22
CA MET A 115 -4.42 -10.74 -8.10
C MET A 115 -3.74 -9.62 -7.32
N MET A 116 -4.48 -8.59 -6.92
CA MET A 116 -3.93 -7.45 -6.21
C MET A 116 -4.87 -6.99 -5.10
N ILE A 117 -4.43 -7.05 -3.86
CA ILE A 117 -5.09 -6.34 -2.77
C ILE A 117 -4.70 -4.86 -2.85
N PHE A 118 -5.66 -3.98 -2.65
CA PHE A 118 -5.46 -2.53 -2.65
C PHE A 118 -6.30 -1.84 -1.58
N LYS A 119 -5.87 -0.67 -1.16
CA LYS A 119 -6.62 0.18 -0.23
C LYS A 119 -7.53 1.13 -0.99
N GLY A 120 -8.79 1.23 -0.55
CA GLY A 120 -9.78 2.21 -1.00
C GLY A 120 -10.34 3.04 0.15
N ARG A 121 -10.89 4.20 -0.21
CA ARG A 121 -11.80 5.02 0.58
C ARG A 121 -12.89 5.54 -0.33
N ARG A 122 -14.08 5.79 0.20
CA ARG A 122 -15.17 6.41 -0.56
C ARG A 122 -15.37 7.86 -0.17
N HIS A 123 -15.92 8.65 -1.08
CA HIS A 123 -16.48 9.96 -0.77
C HIS A 123 -17.71 9.81 0.14
N LEU A 124 -17.83 10.72 1.10
CA LEU A 124 -19.02 10.92 1.91
C LEU A 124 -19.71 12.22 1.49
N GLU A 125 -21.01 12.36 1.85
CA GLU A 125 -21.87 13.47 1.40
C GLU A 125 -21.36 14.86 1.84
N ASP A 126 -20.67 14.95 2.95
CA ASP A 126 -20.15 16.20 3.51
C ASP A 126 -18.75 16.58 3.00
N GLY A 127 -18.30 15.99 1.90
CA GLY A 127 -16.97 16.18 1.35
C GLY A 127 -15.85 15.46 2.10
N LYS A 128 -16.21 14.70 3.14
CA LYS A 128 -15.28 13.82 3.87
C LYS A 128 -15.05 12.50 3.12
N TYR A 129 -14.32 11.62 3.74
CA TYR A 129 -14.03 10.28 3.22
C TYR A 129 -14.22 9.22 4.31
N SER A 130 -14.56 8.00 3.87
CA SER A 130 -14.78 6.86 4.75
C SER A 130 -13.50 6.38 5.43
N ASN A 131 -13.64 5.48 6.37
CA ASN A 131 -12.56 4.63 6.87
C ASN A 131 -11.88 3.88 5.73
N MET A 132 -10.63 3.44 5.96
CA MET A 132 -9.86 2.63 5.02
C MET A 132 -10.45 1.23 4.91
N ALA A 133 -10.51 0.73 3.69
CA ALA A 133 -10.94 -0.63 3.41
C ALA A 133 -10.01 -1.26 2.38
N LEU A 134 -9.84 -2.57 2.44
CA LEU A 134 -9.10 -3.34 1.46
C LEU A 134 -10.06 -4.01 0.48
N GLY A 135 -9.71 -3.95 -0.80
CA GLY A 135 -10.40 -4.64 -1.88
C GLY A 135 -9.47 -5.53 -2.64
N ILE A 136 -10.04 -6.38 -3.49
CA ILE A 136 -9.30 -7.28 -4.38
C ILE A 136 -9.58 -6.92 -5.83
N ALA A 137 -8.52 -6.82 -6.64
CA ALA A 137 -8.58 -6.57 -8.06
C ALA A 137 -7.88 -7.69 -8.82
N TYR A 138 -8.31 -7.92 -10.04
CA TYR A 138 -7.78 -8.92 -10.96
C TYR A 138 -7.51 -8.31 -12.33
N ALA A 139 -6.44 -8.77 -12.98
CA ALA A 139 -6.17 -8.54 -14.38
C ALA A 139 -5.62 -9.81 -15.04
N SER A 140 -5.90 -10.02 -16.31
CA SER A 140 -5.34 -11.15 -17.08
C SER A 140 -3.90 -10.95 -17.52
N THR A 141 -3.39 -9.72 -17.43
CA THR A 141 -1.97 -9.36 -17.64
C THR A 141 -1.55 -8.32 -16.61
N ILE A 142 -0.23 -8.17 -16.40
CA ILE A 142 0.29 -7.23 -15.40
C ILE A 142 -0.05 -5.77 -15.75
N GLU A 143 -0.13 -5.46 -17.04
CA GLU A 143 -0.49 -4.13 -17.53
C GLU A 143 -1.99 -3.82 -17.38
N GLY A 144 -2.81 -4.80 -17.08
CA GLY A 144 -4.25 -4.64 -16.95
C GLY A 144 -5.04 -4.98 -18.23
N PRO A 145 -6.29 -4.51 -18.34
CA PRO A 145 -7.02 -3.68 -17.37
C PRO A 145 -7.39 -4.44 -16.08
N TYR A 146 -7.29 -3.74 -14.96
CA TYR A 146 -7.69 -4.28 -13.65
C TYR A 146 -9.19 -4.08 -13.41
N ARG A 147 -9.87 -5.12 -12.90
CA ARG A 147 -11.25 -5.06 -12.42
C ARG A 147 -11.30 -5.42 -10.93
N VAL A 148 -12.11 -4.70 -10.17
CA VAL A 148 -12.35 -5.01 -8.77
C VAL A 148 -13.33 -6.18 -8.68
N LEU A 149 -12.96 -7.16 -7.88
CA LEU A 149 -13.76 -8.38 -7.65
C LEU A 149 -14.69 -8.21 -6.44
N ASN A 150 -15.30 -9.30 -5.99
CA ASN A 150 -16.19 -9.36 -4.83
C ASN A 150 -17.36 -8.37 -4.92
N ASN A 151 -17.97 -8.22 -6.12
CA ASN A 151 -19.03 -7.24 -6.38
C ASN A 151 -18.66 -5.82 -5.94
N GLU A 152 -17.36 -5.48 -6.03
CA GLU A 152 -16.79 -4.19 -5.60
C GLU A 152 -17.00 -3.88 -4.09
N GLN A 153 -17.14 -4.93 -3.28
CA GLN A 153 -17.19 -4.81 -1.82
C GLN A 153 -15.79 -5.03 -1.20
N PRO A 154 -15.51 -4.43 -0.04
CA PRO A 154 -14.29 -4.72 0.71
C PRO A 154 -14.20 -6.19 1.13
N ILE A 155 -12.95 -6.67 1.28
CA ILE A 155 -12.67 -8.08 1.64
C ILE A 155 -12.47 -8.29 3.14
N PHE A 156 -12.11 -7.25 3.90
CA PHE A 156 -11.91 -7.33 5.35
C PHE A 156 -12.79 -6.30 6.05
N GLN A 157 -13.90 -6.77 6.61
CA GLN A 157 -14.79 -5.96 7.45
C GLN A 157 -15.22 -6.77 8.67
N VAL A 158 -15.23 -6.13 9.83
CA VAL A 158 -15.83 -6.65 11.06
C VAL A 158 -16.95 -5.71 11.45
N ASP A 159 -18.21 -6.12 11.28
CA ASP A 159 -19.42 -5.36 11.62
C ASP A 159 -19.44 -3.93 11.05
N GLY A 160 -18.93 -3.75 9.83
CA GLY A 160 -18.80 -2.44 9.20
C GLY A 160 -17.81 -1.49 9.88
N GLN A 161 -17.11 -1.95 10.91
CA GLN A 161 -16.10 -1.21 11.66
C GLN A 161 -14.75 -1.88 11.48
N GLY A 162 -13.73 -1.11 11.45
CA GLY A 162 -12.37 -1.58 11.22
C GLY A 162 -11.73 -0.75 10.12
N GLU A 163 -10.45 -0.53 10.26
CA GLU A 163 -9.61 0.07 9.24
C GLU A 163 -8.43 -0.85 8.97
N ALA A 164 -8.38 -1.36 7.76
CA ALA A 164 -7.29 -2.20 7.28
C ALA A 164 -6.42 -1.40 6.31
N GLU A 165 -5.11 -1.49 6.49
CA GLU A 165 -4.13 -0.75 5.68
C GLU A 165 -2.89 -1.60 5.37
N ASP A 166 -2.09 -1.15 4.41
CA ASP A 166 -0.78 -1.70 4.09
C ASP A 166 -0.76 -3.24 3.89
N PRO A 167 -1.53 -3.75 2.93
CA PRO A 167 -1.55 -5.19 2.68
C PRO A 167 -0.22 -5.68 2.10
N PHE A 168 0.15 -6.91 2.45
CA PHE A 168 1.10 -7.73 1.73
C PHE A 168 0.45 -9.07 1.38
N LEU A 169 0.33 -9.35 0.09
CA LEU A 169 -0.31 -10.53 -0.48
C LEU A 169 0.76 -11.50 -1.02
N TRP A 170 0.60 -12.79 -0.74
CA TRP A 170 1.36 -13.84 -1.41
C TRP A 170 0.48 -15.06 -1.66
N LYS A 171 1.00 -16.00 -2.44
CA LYS A 171 0.34 -17.26 -2.78
C LYS A 171 1.33 -18.43 -2.62
N ASP A 172 0.83 -19.54 -2.10
CA ASP A 172 1.55 -20.82 -2.05
C ASP A 172 0.60 -21.97 -2.51
N ASP A 173 0.98 -23.20 -2.23
CA ASP A 173 0.20 -24.40 -2.54
C ASP A 173 -1.12 -24.51 -1.76
N LYS A 174 -1.27 -23.80 -0.64
CA LYS A 174 -2.48 -23.76 0.19
C LYS A 174 -3.47 -22.68 -0.25
N GLY A 175 -3.05 -21.74 -1.09
CA GLY A 175 -3.85 -20.64 -1.58
C GLY A 175 -3.22 -19.28 -1.38
N TYR A 176 -4.05 -18.28 -1.15
CA TYR A 176 -3.63 -16.89 -0.95
C TYR A 176 -3.56 -16.58 0.54
N HIS A 177 -2.55 -15.82 0.90
CA HIS A 177 -2.32 -15.31 2.25
C HIS A 177 -2.13 -13.80 2.19
N ALA A 178 -2.54 -13.12 3.24
CA ALA A 178 -2.30 -11.69 3.37
C ALA A 178 -1.99 -11.31 4.81
N ILE A 179 -1.03 -10.41 4.97
CA ILE A 179 -0.92 -9.64 6.20
C ILE A 179 -1.33 -8.19 5.91
N PHE A 180 -1.94 -7.55 6.88
CA PHE A 180 -2.30 -6.13 6.79
C PHE A 180 -2.30 -5.48 8.17
N LYS A 181 -2.19 -4.17 8.20
CA LYS A 181 -2.16 -3.39 9.44
C LYS A 181 -3.58 -3.19 9.98
N ASP A 182 -3.77 -3.47 11.26
CA ASP A 182 -4.96 -3.15 12.06
C ASP A 182 -4.88 -1.71 12.57
N HIS A 183 -5.46 -0.78 11.83
CA HIS A 183 -5.33 0.64 12.15
C HIS A 183 -6.05 1.05 13.45
N VAL A 184 -7.08 0.32 13.86
CA VAL A 184 -7.96 0.68 14.99
C VAL A 184 -8.08 -0.40 16.08
N ALA A 185 -7.21 -1.39 16.08
CA ALA A 185 -7.17 -2.49 17.05
C ALA A 185 -8.42 -3.41 17.04
N LYS A 186 -9.13 -3.49 15.92
CA LYS A 186 -10.38 -4.26 15.83
C LYS A 186 -10.14 -5.76 15.64
N PHE A 187 -9.05 -6.14 14.98
CA PHE A 187 -8.71 -7.52 14.67
C PHE A 187 -7.77 -8.14 15.70
N THR A 188 -6.73 -7.41 16.10
CA THR A 188 -5.64 -7.93 16.92
C THR A 188 -5.66 -7.45 18.36
N GLY A 189 -6.53 -6.48 18.68
CA GLY A 189 -6.52 -5.77 19.96
C GLY A 189 -5.35 -4.79 20.13
N GLU A 190 -4.50 -4.64 19.08
CA GLU A 190 -3.36 -3.73 19.08
C GLU A 190 -3.43 -2.75 17.91
N LYS A 191 -3.55 -1.46 18.20
CA LYS A 191 -3.50 -0.42 17.17
C LYS A 191 -2.17 -0.43 16.43
N GLY A 192 -2.21 -0.71 15.13
CA GLY A 192 -1.04 -0.84 14.27
C GLY A 192 -0.38 -2.21 14.30
N GLY A 193 -0.95 -3.20 14.98
CA GLY A 193 -0.54 -4.60 14.88
C GLY A 193 -0.88 -5.21 13.52
N GLY A 194 -0.20 -6.29 13.15
CA GLY A 194 -0.44 -7.01 11.91
C GLY A 194 -1.51 -8.08 12.05
N VAL A 195 -2.38 -8.18 11.06
CA VAL A 195 -3.42 -9.20 10.94
C VAL A 195 -2.99 -10.22 9.89
N MET A 196 -3.18 -11.52 10.19
CA MET A 196 -3.05 -12.63 9.23
C MET A 196 -4.42 -13.04 8.71
N ALA A 197 -4.50 -13.23 7.41
CA ALA A 197 -5.69 -13.75 6.75
C ALA A 197 -5.31 -14.67 5.58
N HIS A 198 -6.22 -15.55 5.21
CA HIS A 198 -6.04 -16.50 4.12
C HIS A 198 -7.28 -16.63 3.25
N SER A 199 -7.09 -17.13 2.02
CA SER A 199 -8.14 -17.42 1.06
C SER A 199 -7.73 -18.56 0.12
N LYS A 200 -8.64 -19.44 -0.23
CA LYS A 200 -8.37 -20.49 -1.23
C LYS A 200 -8.43 -19.96 -2.66
N ASP A 201 -9.27 -18.98 -2.91
CA ASP A 201 -9.59 -18.46 -4.26
C ASP A 201 -9.15 -17.01 -4.49
N GLY A 202 -8.63 -16.33 -3.44
CA GLY A 202 -8.25 -14.92 -3.47
C GLY A 202 -9.42 -13.95 -3.41
N ILE A 203 -10.66 -14.43 -3.33
CA ILE A 203 -11.89 -13.62 -3.30
C ILE A 203 -12.56 -13.71 -1.93
N ASN A 204 -12.73 -14.93 -1.43
CA ASN A 204 -13.36 -15.21 -0.14
C ASN A 204 -12.27 -15.35 0.93
N TRP A 205 -12.20 -14.39 1.82
CA TRP A 205 -11.14 -14.27 2.81
C TRP A 205 -11.61 -14.59 4.21
N THR A 206 -10.74 -15.23 4.97
CA THR A 206 -10.94 -15.54 6.40
C THR A 206 -9.78 -14.95 7.19
N VAL A 207 -10.09 -14.18 8.23
CA VAL A 207 -9.12 -13.73 9.24
C VAL A 207 -8.86 -14.90 10.19
N ASP A 208 -7.60 -15.15 10.52
CA ASP A 208 -7.21 -16.26 11.39
C ASP A 208 -7.85 -16.13 12.79
N LYS A 209 -8.06 -17.25 13.46
CA LYS A 209 -8.63 -17.27 14.82
C LYS A 209 -7.70 -16.56 15.82
N ASP A 210 -6.38 -16.71 15.66
CA ASP A 210 -5.36 -15.93 16.34
C ASP A 210 -4.64 -15.08 15.26
N PRO A 211 -5.18 -13.88 14.99
CA PRO A 211 -4.83 -13.17 13.77
C PRO A 211 -3.53 -12.36 13.86
N LYS A 212 -2.88 -12.28 15.03
CA LYS A 212 -1.74 -11.40 15.21
C LYS A 212 -0.49 -11.87 14.46
N ALA A 213 -0.23 -11.31 13.29
CA ALA A 213 0.94 -11.59 12.48
C ALA A 213 2.21 -10.89 12.99
N TYR A 214 2.08 -9.68 13.54
CA TYR A 214 3.17 -8.92 14.17
C TYR A 214 2.64 -7.92 15.18
N SER A 215 3.52 -7.53 16.11
CA SER A 215 3.27 -6.48 17.11
C SER A 215 4.20 -5.29 16.84
N LYS A 216 3.78 -4.08 17.23
CA LYS A 216 4.68 -2.92 17.28
C LYS A 216 5.74 -3.03 18.38
N THR A 217 5.58 -3.93 19.33
CA THR A 217 6.59 -4.24 20.33
C THR A 217 7.55 -5.28 19.75
N VAL A 218 8.80 -4.89 19.55
CA VAL A 218 9.85 -5.72 18.98
C VAL A 218 10.96 -5.96 19.97
N GLU A 219 11.55 -7.14 19.91
CA GLU A 219 12.76 -7.51 20.62
C GLU A 219 13.94 -7.33 19.68
N TRP A 220 14.93 -6.53 20.11
CA TRP A 220 16.16 -6.27 19.37
C TRP A 220 17.20 -7.35 19.65
N GLU A 221 18.20 -7.50 18.78
CA GLU A 221 19.28 -8.49 18.90
C GLU A 221 20.04 -8.39 20.25
N ASN A 222 20.07 -7.21 20.86
CA ASN A 222 20.70 -7.00 22.18
C ASN A 222 19.77 -7.34 23.36
N GLY A 223 18.59 -7.92 23.10
CA GLY A 223 17.58 -8.27 24.12
C GLY A 223 16.72 -7.09 24.59
N THR A 224 16.91 -5.90 24.04
CA THR A 224 16.04 -4.75 24.38
C THR A 224 14.67 -4.94 23.76
N ILE A 225 13.61 -4.79 24.56
CA ILE A 225 12.23 -4.78 24.09
C ILE A 225 11.76 -3.34 23.99
N ALA A 226 11.32 -2.94 22.79
CA ALA A 226 10.86 -1.57 22.55
C ALA A 226 9.61 -1.55 21.65
N LYS A 227 8.66 -0.68 22.04
CA LYS A 227 7.48 -0.41 21.22
C LYS A 227 7.80 0.67 20.20
N GLN A 228 7.60 0.33 18.93
CA GLN A 228 7.78 1.25 17.82
C GLN A 228 6.58 2.22 17.73
N GLY A 229 6.81 3.43 17.27
CA GLY A 229 5.72 4.38 16.97
C GLY A 229 4.81 3.85 15.86
N GLN A 230 5.41 3.33 14.79
CA GLN A 230 4.70 2.70 13.67
C GLN A 230 5.49 1.51 13.12
N LEU A 231 4.78 0.53 12.56
CA LEU A 231 5.27 -0.46 11.61
C LEU A 231 4.40 -0.39 10.36
N GLU A 232 4.96 0.17 9.30
CA GLU A 232 4.25 0.51 8.07
C GLU A 232 4.73 -0.36 6.92
N ARG A 233 3.83 -0.68 6.00
CA ARG A 233 4.14 -1.27 4.69
C ARG A 233 4.95 -2.57 4.78
N PRO A 234 4.41 -3.59 5.47
CA PRO A 234 5.10 -4.87 5.57
C PRO A 234 5.46 -5.41 4.19
N PHE A 235 6.65 -5.98 4.09
CA PHE A 235 7.11 -6.73 2.94
C PHE A 235 7.81 -7.99 3.42
N ILE A 236 7.36 -9.17 2.96
CA ILE A 236 7.98 -10.45 3.31
C ILE A 236 8.91 -10.87 2.18
N LEU A 237 10.16 -11.16 2.51
CA LEU A 237 11.11 -11.82 1.62
C LEU A 237 10.91 -13.33 1.71
N PHE A 238 10.83 -13.96 0.54
CA PHE A 238 10.79 -15.42 0.41
C PHE A 238 12.09 -15.91 -0.22
N GLU A 239 12.72 -16.90 0.40
CA GLU A 239 13.87 -17.63 -0.13
C GLU A 239 13.47 -19.11 -0.20
N ASP A 240 13.64 -19.70 -1.38
CA ASP A 240 13.23 -21.08 -1.67
C ASP A 240 11.76 -21.39 -1.25
N GLY A 241 10.87 -20.41 -1.50
CA GLY A 241 9.45 -20.52 -1.20
C GLY A 241 9.08 -20.38 0.28
N LYS A 242 10.04 -20.09 1.16
CA LYS A 242 9.82 -19.89 2.60
C LYS A 242 9.97 -18.43 2.99
N PRO A 243 9.10 -17.86 3.84
CA PRO A 243 9.29 -16.52 4.34
C PRO A 243 10.49 -16.49 5.28
N THR A 244 11.46 -15.60 5.03
CA THR A 244 12.71 -15.51 5.80
C THR A 244 12.84 -14.22 6.57
N PHE A 245 12.37 -13.11 6.00
CA PHE A 245 12.45 -11.80 6.64
C PHE A 245 11.17 -11.01 6.38
N ILE A 246 10.81 -10.17 7.35
CA ILE A 246 9.79 -9.14 7.17
C ILE A 246 10.42 -7.77 7.31
N PHE A 247 10.10 -6.88 6.39
CA PHE A 247 10.58 -5.50 6.34
C PHE A 247 9.46 -4.53 6.66
N PHE A 248 9.80 -3.44 7.33
CA PHE A 248 8.89 -2.35 7.64
C PHE A 248 9.56 -0.99 7.43
N ALA A 249 8.77 0.02 7.10
CA ALA A 249 9.11 1.39 7.44
C ALA A 249 8.65 1.63 8.88
N THR A 250 9.54 2.13 9.73
CA THR A 250 9.25 2.34 11.15
C THR A 250 9.66 3.72 11.61
N MET A 251 9.22 4.09 12.78
CA MET A 251 9.60 5.33 13.45
C MET A 251 9.58 5.15 14.97
N ASP A 252 10.33 6.02 15.65
CA ASP A 252 10.26 6.17 17.09
C ASP A 252 8.98 6.92 17.53
N GLY A 253 8.85 7.09 18.85
CA GLY A 253 7.79 7.89 19.47
C GLY A 253 6.52 7.10 19.77
N PRO A 254 6.04 7.15 21.01
CA PRO A 254 4.85 6.41 21.45
C PRO A 254 3.55 6.98 20.89
N GLY A 255 3.54 8.24 20.45
CA GLY A 255 2.38 8.96 19.89
C GLY A 255 2.27 8.87 18.38
N GLU A 256 2.88 7.87 17.75
CA GLU A 256 2.82 7.66 16.30
C GLU A 256 3.45 8.85 15.54
N PHE A 257 2.72 9.39 14.54
CA PHE A 257 3.22 10.51 13.73
C PHE A 257 3.30 11.85 14.48
N GLU A 258 2.67 11.95 15.65
CA GLU A 258 2.60 13.23 16.40
C GLU A 258 3.91 13.57 17.13
N ASN A 259 4.68 12.58 17.55
CA ASN A 259 5.91 12.80 18.31
C ASN A 259 7.06 11.85 17.93
N GLY A 260 7.00 11.26 16.76
CA GLY A 260 8.14 10.60 16.15
C GLY A 260 9.17 11.62 15.69
N THR A 261 10.43 11.38 15.98
CA THR A 261 11.56 12.24 15.61
C THR A 261 12.46 11.62 14.56
N HIS A 262 12.49 10.29 14.49
CA HIS A 262 13.29 9.53 13.53
C HIS A 262 12.47 8.43 12.87
N SER A 263 12.77 8.18 11.61
CA SER A 263 12.21 7.07 10.85
C SER A 263 13.32 6.30 10.12
N TRP A 264 13.15 4.98 10.01
CA TRP A 264 14.11 4.09 9.36
C TRP A 264 13.43 2.87 8.76
N ASN A 265 14.18 2.09 7.97
CA ASN A 265 13.75 0.77 7.55
C ASN A 265 14.19 -0.27 8.58
N MET A 266 13.29 -1.17 8.93
CA MET A 266 13.53 -2.27 9.87
C MET A 266 13.40 -3.59 9.12
N VAL A 267 14.24 -4.54 9.48
CA VAL A 267 14.16 -5.94 9.05
C VAL A 267 14.09 -6.83 10.29
N ILE A 268 13.18 -7.80 10.27
CA ILE A 268 13.00 -8.78 11.33
C ILE A 268 13.10 -10.18 10.70
N PRO A 269 14.03 -11.04 11.15
CA PRO A 269 14.09 -12.42 10.70
C PRO A 269 12.85 -13.18 11.18
N LEU A 270 12.29 -13.99 10.31
CA LEU A 270 11.17 -14.89 10.61
C LEU A 270 11.75 -16.27 11.01
N LYS A 271 11.19 -16.86 12.07
CA LYS A 271 11.60 -18.18 12.59
C LYS A 271 10.82 -19.29 11.93
#